data_ad921de381bfcc5db37074e45919a195
#
_entry.id   ad921de381bfcc5db37074e45919a195
#
_cell.length_a   1.000
_cell.length_b   1.000
_cell.length_c   1.000
_cell.angle_alpha   90.00
_cell.angle_beta   90.00
_cell.angle_gamma   90.00
#
_symmetry.space_group_name_H-M   'P 1'
#
loop_
_entity.id
_entity.type
_entity.pdbx_description
1 polymer ?
#
loop_
_entity_poly.entity_id
_entity_poly.type
_entity_poly.pdbx_seq_one_letter_code
_entity_poly.pdbx_strand_id
1 'polypeptide(L)'
;MTEDRNFDDIAHKFAKNIYGSDKGEIRQVIVWEDLEQLLSQLDTQKVPLHILDAGGGLAQMSQKIARLGHRVTLCDLSSEMLQLAEQDIANNGLLEQYRLVHSPVQTIQEHLDKPVDLVLFHAVMEWLAEPKPALQNLLAQVRPGGMVSVMFYNYHGLVYKNAVCGNIPHVLEDMPHRKRFKLQPQKGLLPEEVYQWIEESGFEICGKSGIRCFSDYIGNMKNMGEYQYEDLVALERKFCRQEPYLSLGRYIHVWAKKKQ
;
A
#
# COMPACT_ATOMS: atom_id res chain seq x y z
N MET A 1 -14.34 -9.66 -11.07
CA MET A 1 -14.67 -8.40 -11.73
C MET A 1 -14.09 -8.38 -13.11
N THR A 2 -14.73 -7.64 -13.98
CA THR A 2 -14.30 -7.45 -15.38
C THR A 2 -13.51 -6.17 -15.59
N GLU A 3 -13.47 -5.26 -14.59
CA GLU A 3 -12.86 -3.94 -14.72
C GLU A 3 -12.21 -3.48 -13.43
N ASP A 4 -11.17 -2.65 -13.54
CA ASP A 4 -10.50 -1.98 -12.42
C ASP A 4 -11.38 -0.88 -11.84
N ARG A 5 -11.24 -0.63 -10.53
CA ARG A 5 -12.01 0.43 -9.87
C ARG A 5 -11.35 1.80 -10.08
N ASN A 6 -12.00 2.70 -10.79
CA ASN A 6 -11.67 4.12 -10.83
C ASN A 6 -12.33 4.86 -9.64
N PHE A 7 -11.61 5.81 -9.04
CA PHE A 7 -12.02 6.55 -7.84
C PHE A 7 -12.53 7.96 -8.09
N ASP A 8 -12.72 8.41 -9.34
CA ASP A 8 -13.17 9.77 -9.66
C ASP A 8 -14.46 10.15 -8.94
N ASP A 9 -15.43 9.20 -8.80
CA ASP A 9 -16.73 9.46 -8.16
C ASP A 9 -16.66 9.64 -6.64
N ILE A 10 -15.53 9.36 -6.00
CA ILE A 10 -15.35 9.36 -4.54
C ILE A 10 -14.02 9.95 -4.06
N ALA A 11 -13.21 10.54 -4.94
CA ALA A 11 -11.86 11.01 -4.64
C ALA A 11 -11.79 11.90 -3.39
N HIS A 12 -12.62 12.94 -3.29
CA HIS A 12 -12.68 13.84 -2.14
C HIS A 12 -13.09 13.14 -0.84
N LYS A 13 -14.06 12.21 -0.92
CA LYS A 13 -14.50 11.44 0.25
C LYS A 13 -13.42 10.44 0.68
N PHE A 14 -12.73 9.84 -0.26
CA PHE A 14 -11.62 8.94 -0.04
C PHE A 14 -10.46 9.66 0.66
N ALA A 15 -10.08 10.82 0.14
CA ALA A 15 -9.08 11.69 0.73
C ALA A 15 -9.38 11.99 2.21
N LYS A 16 -10.59 12.49 2.51
CA LYS A 16 -11.00 12.84 3.88
C LYS A 16 -11.01 11.64 4.85
N ASN A 17 -11.50 10.49 4.40
CA ASN A 17 -11.73 9.34 5.29
C ASN A 17 -10.46 8.54 5.58
N ILE A 18 -9.51 8.50 4.63
CA ILE A 18 -8.30 7.66 4.79
C ILE A 18 -7.20 8.42 5.50
N TYR A 19 -7.13 9.73 5.34
CA TYR A 19 -5.98 10.52 5.77
C TYR A 19 -6.20 11.30 7.08
N GLY A 20 -7.44 11.48 7.52
CA GLY A 20 -7.77 12.19 8.76
C GLY A 20 -8.23 11.29 9.90
N SER A 21 -7.78 10.03 9.95
CA SER A 21 -8.16 9.09 11.01
C SER A 21 -6.94 8.45 11.67
N ASP A 22 -7.03 8.13 12.96
CA ASP A 22 -5.99 7.41 13.72
C ASP A 22 -5.51 6.13 13.01
N LYS A 23 -6.45 5.44 12.33
CA LYS A 23 -6.14 4.24 11.53
C LYS A 23 -5.29 4.55 10.28
N GLY A 24 -5.48 5.72 9.69
CA GLY A 24 -4.64 6.21 8.60
C GLY A 24 -3.24 6.56 9.08
N GLU A 25 -3.13 7.18 10.24
CA GLU A 25 -1.85 7.56 10.85
C GLU A 25 -1.03 6.34 11.26
N ILE A 26 -1.61 5.34 11.92
CA ILE A 26 -0.93 4.08 12.26
C ILE A 26 -0.34 3.42 11.01
N ARG A 27 -1.12 3.36 9.92
CA ARG A 27 -0.62 2.84 8.64
C ARG A 27 0.59 3.62 8.15
N GLN A 28 0.52 4.95 8.17
CA GLN A 28 1.62 5.79 7.71
C GLN A 28 2.88 5.63 8.56
N VAL A 29 2.74 5.49 9.87
CA VAL A 29 3.88 5.31 10.79
C VAL A 29 4.61 4.00 10.47
N ILE A 30 3.91 2.87 10.45
CA ILE A 30 4.54 1.56 10.23
C ILE A 30 5.14 1.45 8.82
N VAL A 31 4.39 1.86 7.79
CA VAL A 31 4.89 1.81 6.41
C VAL A 31 6.10 2.72 6.21
N TRP A 32 6.13 3.89 6.87
CA TRP A 32 7.27 4.78 6.77
C TRP A 32 8.53 4.19 7.41
N GLU A 33 8.43 3.57 8.58
CA GLU A 33 9.55 2.87 9.23
C GLU A 33 10.11 1.74 8.34
N ASP A 34 9.22 0.98 7.69
CA ASP A 34 9.64 -0.06 6.74
C ASP A 34 10.33 0.56 5.50
N LEU A 35 9.83 1.71 5.00
CA LEU A 35 10.44 2.41 3.88
C LEU A 35 11.81 3.01 4.24
N GLU A 36 11.99 3.52 5.45
CA GLU A 36 13.31 3.98 5.93
C GLU A 36 14.32 2.83 5.93
N GLN A 37 13.91 1.66 6.43
CA GLN A 37 14.74 0.46 6.38
C GLN A 37 15.04 0.02 4.94
N LEU A 38 14.04 0.06 4.04
CA LEU A 38 14.20 -0.26 2.62
C LEU A 38 15.16 0.71 1.94
N LEU A 39 14.96 2.03 2.12
CA LEU A 39 15.81 3.06 1.52
C LEU A 39 17.26 2.93 1.94
N SER A 40 17.53 2.51 3.19
CA SER A 40 18.89 2.27 3.68
C SER A 40 19.61 1.12 2.95
N GLN A 41 18.87 0.22 2.28
CA GLN A 41 19.42 -0.90 1.51
C GLN A 41 19.63 -0.58 0.02
N LEU A 42 19.11 0.56 -0.45
CA LEU A 42 19.36 1.05 -1.80
C LEU A 42 20.73 1.72 -1.86
N ASP A 43 21.38 1.61 -3.02
CA ASP A 43 22.67 2.26 -3.26
C ASP A 43 22.52 3.78 -3.25
N THR A 44 22.87 4.41 -2.11
CA THR A 44 22.78 5.85 -1.88
C THR A 44 23.82 6.67 -2.64
N GLN A 45 24.77 6.05 -3.35
CA GLN A 45 25.71 6.79 -4.22
C GLN A 45 25.00 7.35 -5.46
N LYS A 46 23.79 6.88 -5.78
CA LYS A 46 22.92 7.40 -6.84
C LYS A 46 21.83 8.28 -6.26
N VAL A 47 22.15 9.51 -5.91
CA VAL A 47 21.15 10.52 -5.55
C VAL A 47 21.01 11.51 -6.72
N PRO A 48 19.80 11.83 -7.17
CA PRO A 48 18.47 11.34 -6.72
C PRO A 48 18.10 9.94 -7.27
N LEU A 49 17.47 9.11 -6.44
CA LEU A 49 16.79 7.90 -6.87
C LEU A 49 15.55 8.23 -7.69
N HIS A 50 15.16 7.35 -8.60
CA HIS A 50 13.89 7.43 -9.33
C HIS A 50 12.88 6.44 -8.74
N ILE A 51 11.79 6.97 -8.21
CA ILE A 51 10.71 6.23 -7.56
C ILE A 51 9.49 6.21 -8.48
N LEU A 52 8.88 5.07 -8.67
CA LEU A 52 7.54 4.95 -9.25
C LEU A 52 6.53 4.72 -8.13
N ASP A 53 5.58 5.65 -7.96
CA ASP A 53 4.44 5.50 -7.07
C ASP A 53 3.22 5.09 -7.91
N ALA A 54 2.95 3.79 -7.96
CA ALA A 54 1.97 3.18 -8.85
C ALA A 54 0.59 3.08 -8.17
N GLY A 55 -0.39 3.83 -8.69
CA GLY A 55 -1.70 4.01 -8.06
C GLY A 55 -1.56 4.77 -6.73
N GLY A 56 -0.66 5.76 -6.67
CA GLY A 56 -0.25 6.39 -5.42
C GLY A 56 -1.27 7.35 -4.82
N GLY A 57 -2.41 7.58 -5.50
CA GLY A 57 -3.47 8.44 -4.98
C GLY A 57 -2.96 9.83 -4.62
N LEU A 58 -2.98 10.22 -3.35
CA LEU A 58 -2.48 11.51 -2.84
C LEU A 58 -0.96 11.54 -2.56
N ALA A 59 -0.20 10.55 -3.01
CA ALA A 59 1.26 10.51 -2.91
C ALA A 59 1.84 10.59 -1.48
N GLN A 60 1.12 10.15 -0.45
CA GLN A 60 1.53 10.37 0.95
C GLN A 60 2.89 9.80 1.32
N MET A 61 3.19 8.56 0.89
CA MET A 61 4.49 7.94 1.17
C MET A 61 5.56 8.51 0.25
N SER A 62 5.26 8.70 -1.03
CA SER A 62 6.22 9.22 -1.99
C SER A 62 6.59 10.69 -1.73
N GLN A 63 5.70 11.51 -1.14
CA GLN A 63 6.07 12.87 -0.71
C GLN A 63 7.13 12.87 0.40
N LYS A 64 7.08 11.90 1.34
CA LYS A 64 8.13 11.75 2.35
C LYS A 64 9.48 11.43 1.70
N ILE A 65 9.47 10.56 0.68
CA ILE A 65 10.67 10.20 -0.08
C ILE A 65 11.17 11.39 -0.93
N ALA A 66 10.25 12.14 -1.56
CA ALA A 66 10.61 13.34 -2.35
C ALA A 66 11.30 14.42 -1.49
N ARG A 67 10.88 14.60 -0.22
CA ARG A 67 11.55 15.51 0.75
C ARG A 67 13.00 15.11 1.03
N LEU A 68 13.38 13.86 0.79
CA LEU A 68 14.79 13.41 0.87
C LEU A 68 15.61 13.73 -0.39
N GLY A 69 15.01 14.43 -1.39
CA GLY A 69 15.68 14.84 -2.62
C GLY A 69 15.55 13.84 -3.78
N HIS A 70 14.68 12.86 -3.67
CA HIS A 70 14.45 11.86 -4.72
C HIS A 70 13.40 12.33 -5.73
N ARG A 71 13.39 11.72 -6.93
CA ARG A 71 12.42 12.00 -8.00
C ARG A 71 11.32 10.95 -8.00
N VAL A 72 10.09 11.38 -8.21
CA VAL A 72 8.91 10.51 -8.21
C VAL A 72 8.16 10.63 -9.53
N THR A 73 7.88 9.50 -10.15
CA THR A 73 6.81 9.37 -11.13
C THR A 73 5.59 8.83 -10.39
N LEU A 74 4.55 9.66 -10.25
CA LEU A 74 3.27 9.26 -9.66
C LEU A 74 2.30 8.93 -10.79
N CYS A 75 1.74 7.72 -10.81
CA CYS A 75 0.64 7.41 -11.70
C CYS A 75 -0.61 7.00 -10.94
N ASP A 76 -1.77 7.38 -11.50
CA ASP A 76 -3.08 6.94 -11.01
C ASP A 76 -4.07 6.86 -12.18
N LEU A 77 -5.05 5.97 -12.06
CA LEU A 77 -6.16 5.83 -13.01
C LEU A 77 -7.19 6.94 -12.84
N SER A 78 -7.26 7.57 -11.67
CA SER A 78 -8.18 8.64 -11.34
C SER A 78 -7.56 10.01 -11.61
N SER A 79 -8.15 10.75 -12.54
CA SER A 79 -7.75 12.13 -12.83
C SER A 79 -8.01 13.06 -11.65
N GLU A 80 -9.10 12.85 -10.92
CA GLU A 80 -9.46 13.61 -9.71
C GLU A 80 -8.44 13.39 -8.58
N MET A 81 -7.97 12.14 -8.38
CA MET A 81 -6.93 11.84 -7.40
C MET A 81 -5.61 12.54 -7.75
N LEU A 82 -5.23 12.53 -9.04
CA LEU A 82 -4.02 13.22 -9.49
C LEU A 82 -4.11 14.74 -9.31
N GLN A 83 -5.26 15.36 -9.55
CA GLN A 83 -5.45 16.80 -9.31
C GLN A 83 -5.30 17.14 -7.82
N LEU A 84 -5.90 16.33 -6.93
CA LEU A 84 -5.74 16.51 -5.48
C LEU A 84 -4.28 16.31 -5.03
N ALA A 85 -3.60 15.30 -5.60
CA ALA A 85 -2.19 15.05 -5.34
C ALA A 85 -1.32 16.24 -5.79
N GLU A 86 -1.54 16.77 -6.99
CA GLU A 86 -0.80 17.92 -7.53
C GLU A 86 -0.93 19.15 -6.63
N GLN A 87 -2.14 19.43 -6.15
CA GLN A 87 -2.38 20.56 -5.22
C GLN A 87 -1.61 20.37 -3.91
N ASP A 88 -1.65 19.14 -3.34
CA ASP A 88 -0.95 18.85 -2.08
C ASP A 88 0.57 18.88 -2.25
N ILE A 89 1.10 18.31 -3.34
CA ILE A 89 2.51 18.34 -3.73
C ILE A 89 2.99 19.80 -3.91
N ALA A 90 2.18 20.63 -4.58
CA ALA A 90 2.48 22.06 -4.79
C ALA A 90 2.54 22.82 -3.45
N ASN A 91 1.54 22.60 -2.59
CA ASN A 91 1.49 23.22 -1.26
C ASN A 91 2.69 22.83 -0.38
N ASN A 92 3.26 21.65 -0.60
CA ASN A 92 4.47 21.17 0.07
C ASN A 92 5.77 21.58 -0.64
N GLY A 93 5.74 22.32 -1.76
CA GLY A 93 6.91 22.79 -2.49
C GLY A 93 7.69 21.69 -3.22
N LEU A 94 7.02 20.60 -3.62
CA LEU A 94 7.65 19.38 -4.14
C LEU A 94 7.42 19.15 -5.64
N LEU A 95 6.84 20.12 -6.38
CA LEU A 95 6.50 19.93 -7.80
C LEU A 95 7.70 19.56 -8.68
N GLU A 96 8.87 20.11 -8.41
CA GLU A 96 10.09 19.84 -9.21
C GLU A 96 10.58 18.38 -9.09
N GLN A 97 10.20 17.70 -8.01
CA GLN A 97 10.53 16.29 -7.77
C GLN A 97 9.55 15.34 -8.46
N TYR A 98 8.39 15.83 -8.93
CA TYR A 98 7.30 14.99 -9.40
C TYR A 98 7.08 15.06 -10.91
N ARG A 99 6.77 13.90 -11.48
CA ARG A 99 6.11 13.74 -12.78
C ARG A 99 4.79 13.01 -12.54
N LEU A 100 3.68 13.67 -12.86
CA LEU A 100 2.33 13.09 -12.73
C LEU A 100 1.91 12.44 -14.04
N VAL A 101 1.37 11.24 -13.99
CA VAL A 101 0.99 10.44 -15.16
C VAL A 101 -0.42 9.88 -14.95
N HIS A 102 -1.37 10.32 -15.75
CA HIS A 102 -2.71 9.74 -15.79
C HIS A 102 -2.67 8.47 -16.65
N SER A 103 -2.50 7.33 -16.00
CA SER A 103 -2.37 6.02 -16.65
C SER A 103 -2.76 4.91 -15.70
N PRO A 104 -3.36 3.81 -16.18
CA PRO A 104 -3.45 2.59 -15.41
C PRO A 104 -2.05 2.00 -15.17
N VAL A 105 -1.88 1.31 -14.04
CA VAL A 105 -0.60 0.70 -13.66
C VAL A 105 -0.12 -0.38 -14.65
N GLN A 106 -1.05 -0.96 -15.41
CA GLN A 106 -0.77 -2.01 -16.41
C GLN A 106 -0.02 -1.50 -17.63
N THR A 107 -0.09 -0.20 -17.92
CA THR A 107 0.56 0.41 -19.11
C THR A 107 1.60 1.47 -18.75
N ILE A 108 1.97 1.57 -17.47
CA ILE A 108 2.90 2.60 -16.98
C ILE A 108 4.29 2.54 -17.65
N GLN A 109 4.71 1.37 -18.15
CA GLN A 109 5.96 1.21 -18.88
C GLN A 109 6.06 2.12 -20.12
N GLU A 110 4.92 2.51 -20.73
CA GLU A 110 4.88 3.42 -21.88
C GLU A 110 5.29 4.85 -21.52
N HIS A 111 5.31 5.17 -20.23
CA HIS A 111 5.63 6.48 -19.68
C HIS A 111 6.96 6.51 -18.92
N LEU A 112 7.71 5.41 -18.90
CA LEU A 112 9.01 5.31 -18.24
C LEU A 112 10.13 5.28 -19.26
N ASP A 113 11.05 6.25 -19.23
CA ASP A 113 12.20 6.31 -20.13
C ASP A 113 13.30 5.28 -19.78
N LYS A 114 13.31 4.80 -18.55
CA LYS A 114 14.29 3.86 -17.99
C LYS A 114 13.73 3.13 -16.77
N PRO A 115 14.31 1.97 -16.40
CA PRO A 115 13.97 1.29 -15.15
C PRO A 115 14.15 2.18 -13.92
N VAL A 116 13.31 1.97 -12.92
CA VAL A 116 13.28 2.74 -11.68
C VAL A 116 14.07 2.06 -10.56
N ASP A 117 14.47 2.84 -9.55
CA ASP A 117 15.19 2.34 -8.37
C ASP A 117 14.25 1.68 -7.36
N LEU A 118 13.03 2.20 -7.23
CA LEU A 118 12.02 1.73 -6.30
C LEU A 118 10.62 1.86 -6.90
N VAL A 119 9.81 0.83 -6.74
CA VAL A 119 8.36 0.88 -6.98
C VAL A 119 7.64 0.86 -5.65
N LEU A 120 6.72 1.80 -5.43
CA LEU A 120 5.69 1.74 -4.41
C LEU A 120 4.39 1.26 -5.05
N PHE A 121 3.76 0.23 -4.47
CA PHE A 121 2.48 -0.31 -4.94
C PHE A 121 1.60 -0.61 -3.73
N HIS A 122 0.95 0.44 -3.20
CA HIS A 122 0.30 0.41 -1.90
C HIS A 122 -1.21 0.48 -1.98
N ALA A 123 -1.88 -0.59 -1.54
CA ALA A 123 -3.34 -0.69 -1.44
C ALA A 123 -4.07 -0.48 -2.77
N VAL A 124 -3.52 -1.00 -3.85
CA VAL A 124 -4.05 -0.93 -5.22
C VAL A 124 -4.56 -2.29 -5.69
N MET A 125 -3.82 -3.38 -5.43
CA MET A 125 -4.10 -4.72 -5.96
C MET A 125 -5.51 -5.23 -5.67
N GLU A 126 -6.06 -4.89 -4.52
CA GLU A 126 -7.42 -5.26 -4.10
C GLU A 126 -8.55 -4.61 -4.92
N TRP A 127 -8.21 -3.64 -5.78
CA TRP A 127 -9.11 -2.92 -6.66
C TRP A 127 -8.97 -3.30 -8.13
N LEU A 128 -7.98 -4.14 -8.45
CA LEU A 128 -7.70 -4.59 -9.81
C LEU A 128 -8.48 -5.86 -10.14
N ALA A 129 -8.88 -5.98 -11.39
CA ALA A 129 -9.47 -7.20 -11.95
C ALA A 129 -8.42 -8.33 -11.94
N GLU A 130 -7.21 -8.02 -12.37
CA GLU A 130 -6.10 -8.95 -12.52
C GLU A 130 -4.84 -8.45 -11.77
N PRO A 131 -4.75 -8.65 -10.44
CA PRO A 131 -3.66 -8.10 -9.63
C PRO A 131 -2.28 -8.73 -9.93
N LYS A 132 -2.21 -10.04 -10.27
CA LYS A 132 -0.93 -10.71 -10.55
C LYS A 132 -0.22 -10.14 -11.79
N PRO A 133 -0.85 -10.03 -12.97
CA PRO A 133 -0.24 -9.41 -14.13
C PRO A 133 0.19 -7.96 -13.91
N ALA A 134 -0.62 -7.17 -13.18
CA ALA A 134 -0.29 -5.79 -12.86
C ALA A 134 0.96 -5.69 -11.98
N LEU A 135 1.05 -6.52 -10.92
CA LEU A 135 2.25 -6.59 -10.08
C LEU A 135 3.48 -7.00 -10.89
N GLN A 136 3.38 -8.05 -11.71
CA GLN A 136 4.49 -8.52 -12.54
C GLN A 136 4.98 -7.46 -13.52
N ASN A 137 4.06 -6.70 -14.14
CA ASN A 137 4.42 -5.57 -14.99
C ASN A 137 5.24 -4.51 -14.25
N LEU A 138 4.81 -4.14 -13.04
CA LEU A 138 5.52 -3.17 -12.19
C LEU A 138 6.90 -3.68 -11.76
N LEU A 139 7.00 -4.96 -11.36
CA LEU A 139 8.26 -5.59 -10.97
C LEU A 139 9.27 -5.61 -12.13
N ALA A 140 8.80 -5.76 -13.38
CA ALA A 140 9.65 -5.69 -14.56
C ALA A 140 10.33 -4.31 -14.74
N GLN A 141 9.68 -3.22 -14.27
CA GLN A 141 10.21 -1.86 -14.36
C GLN A 141 11.33 -1.56 -13.36
N VAL A 142 11.53 -2.39 -12.34
CA VAL A 142 12.60 -2.21 -11.37
C VAL A 142 13.95 -2.62 -11.97
N ARG A 143 14.98 -1.78 -11.83
CA ARG A 143 16.35 -2.14 -12.26
C ARG A 143 16.94 -3.30 -11.45
N PRO A 144 17.96 -4.02 -11.95
CA PRO A 144 18.72 -4.97 -11.12
C PRO A 144 19.26 -4.31 -9.84
N GLY A 145 19.10 -4.96 -8.69
CA GLY A 145 19.45 -4.42 -7.37
C GLY A 145 18.53 -3.30 -6.85
N GLY A 146 17.51 -2.90 -7.62
CA GLY A 146 16.44 -2.01 -7.15
C GLY A 146 15.45 -2.75 -6.25
N MET A 147 14.47 -2.05 -5.72
CA MET A 147 13.54 -2.60 -4.72
C MET A 147 12.09 -2.34 -5.08
N VAL A 148 11.21 -3.10 -4.45
CA VAL A 148 9.77 -2.90 -4.48
C VAL A 148 9.22 -2.86 -3.06
N SER A 149 8.23 -2.03 -2.85
CA SER A 149 7.43 -1.91 -1.62
C SER A 149 5.97 -2.14 -2.01
N VAL A 150 5.38 -3.23 -1.55
CA VAL A 150 4.02 -3.66 -1.88
C VAL A 150 3.19 -3.72 -0.62
N MET A 151 2.03 -3.06 -0.59
CA MET A 151 1.05 -3.20 0.48
C MET A 151 -0.30 -3.59 -0.11
N PHE A 152 -0.94 -4.60 0.46
CA PHE A 152 -2.19 -5.16 -0.05
C PHE A 152 -3.14 -5.57 1.07
N TYR A 153 -4.43 -5.60 0.74
CA TYR A 153 -5.51 -5.98 1.63
C TYR A 153 -5.47 -7.48 1.94
N ASN A 154 -5.30 -7.82 3.21
CA ASN A 154 -4.99 -9.17 3.67
C ASN A 154 -6.25 -10.02 3.86
N TYR A 155 -6.35 -11.15 3.16
CA TYR A 155 -7.45 -12.10 3.29
C TYR A 155 -7.55 -12.69 4.71
N HIS A 156 -6.45 -13.09 5.34
CA HIS A 156 -6.47 -13.67 6.69
C HIS A 156 -6.95 -12.67 7.74
N GLY A 157 -6.48 -11.41 7.68
CA GLY A 157 -6.98 -10.32 8.53
C GLY A 157 -8.46 -10.04 8.30
N LEU A 158 -8.95 -10.18 7.06
CA LEU A 158 -10.36 -10.01 6.72
C LEU A 158 -11.22 -11.14 7.31
N VAL A 159 -10.79 -12.40 7.17
CA VAL A 159 -11.44 -13.57 7.78
C VAL A 159 -11.53 -13.39 9.29
N TYR A 160 -10.40 -13.13 9.93
CA TYR A 160 -10.33 -12.99 11.39
C TYR A 160 -11.22 -11.84 11.88
N LYS A 161 -11.16 -10.68 11.21
CA LYS A 161 -12.02 -9.52 11.52
C LYS A 161 -13.51 -9.87 11.47
N ASN A 162 -13.95 -10.53 10.41
CA ASN A 162 -15.36 -10.91 10.28
C ASN A 162 -15.77 -11.93 11.34
N ALA A 163 -14.92 -12.91 11.66
CA ALA A 163 -15.18 -13.92 12.68
C ALA A 163 -15.34 -13.28 14.07
N VAL A 164 -14.41 -12.43 14.51
CA VAL A 164 -14.48 -11.77 15.84
C VAL A 164 -15.61 -10.73 15.95
N CYS A 165 -16.09 -10.22 14.82
CA CYS A 165 -17.29 -9.36 14.77
C CYS A 165 -18.61 -10.15 14.71
N GLY A 166 -18.59 -11.50 14.76
CA GLY A 166 -19.78 -12.34 14.73
C GLY A 166 -20.40 -12.53 13.36
N ASN A 167 -19.71 -12.15 12.26
CA ASN A 167 -20.18 -12.37 10.89
C ASN A 167 -19.91 -13.81 10.42
N ILE A 168 -20.19 -14.81 11.27
CA ILE A 168 -19.82 -16.21 11.04
C ILE A 168 -20.41 -16.79 9.74
N PRO A 169 -21.71 -16.61 9.40
CA PRO A 169 -22.23 -17.12 8.14
C PRO A 169 -21.49 -16.59 6.92
N HIS A 170 -21.14 -15.29 6.93
CA HIS A 170 -20.39 -14.66 5.85
C HIS A 170 -18.98 -15.24 5.67
N VAL A 171 -18.31 -15.61 6.77
CA VAL A 171 -17.01 -16.28 6.72
C VAL A 171 -17.13 -17.70 6.16
N LEU A 172 -18.14 -18.46 6.59
CA LEU A 172 -18.39 -19.82 6.13
C LEU A 172 -18.83 -19.91 4.64
N GLU A 173 -19.33 -18.82 4.09
CA GLU A 173 -19.66 -18.65 2.67
C GLU A 173 -18.46 -18.10 1.85
N ASP A 174 -17.23 -18.21 2.34
CA ASP A 174 -16.01 -17.67 1.70
C ASP A 174 -16.06 -16.16 1.41
N MET A 175 -16.77 -15.42 2.25
CA MET A 175 -16.89 -13.96 2.23
C MET A 175 -17.26 -13.37 0.85
N PRO A 176 -18.43 -13.74 0.30
CA PRO A 176 -18.88 -13.23 -0.99
C PRO A 176 -18.95 -11.69 -0.96
N HIS A 177 -18.57 -11.05 -2.07
CA HIS A 177 -18.58 -9.60 -2.15
C HIS A 177 -20.00 -9.05 -1.91
N ARG A 178 -20.13 -8.20 -0.88
CA ARG A 178 -21.37 -7.50 -0.55
C ARG A 178 -21.30 -6.06 -1.08
N LYS A 179 -22.10 -5.70 -2.07
CA LYS A 179 -22.15 -4.33 -2.67
C LYS A 179 -22.60 -3.23 -1.69
N ARG A 180 -22.38 -3.38 -0.38
CA ARG A 180 -22.91 -2.46 0.64
C ARG A 180 -22.16 -1.13 0.76
N PHE A 181 -20.87 -1.09 0.42
CA PHE A 181 -20.04 0.08 0.61
C PHE A 181 -19.16 0.36 -0.62
N LYS A 182 -19.19 1.60 -1.12
CA LYS A 182 -18.38 2.05 -2.27
C LYS A 182 -16.86 2.00 -2.01
N LEU A 183 -16.43 2.03 -0.74
CA LEU A 183 -15.04 2.02 -0.29
C LEU A 183 -14.58 0.67 0.29
N GLN A 184 -15.30 -0.40 0.02
CA GLN A 184 -14.89 -1.74 0.44
C GLN A 184 -14.13 -2.41 -0.70
N PRO A 185 -12.86 -2.81 -0.48
CA PRO A 185 -12.13 -3.66 -1.43
C PRO A 185 -12.92 -4.91 -1.78
N GLN A 186 -12.74 -5.42 -2.98
CA GLN A 186 -13.58 -6.50 -3.50
C GLN A 186 -13.26 -7.83 -2.85
N LYS A 187 -11.98 -8.15 -2.70
CA LYS A 187 -11.50 -9.30 -1.94
C LYS A 187 -10.14 -9.00 -1.32
N GLY A 188 -9.82 -9.70 -0.23
CA GLY A 188 -8.45 -9.77 0.26
C GLY A 188 -7.61 -10.67 -0.64
N LEU A 189 -6.31 -10.45 -0.64
CA LEU A 189 -5.32 -11.31 -1.30
C LEU A 189 -4.71 -12.25 -0.27
N LEU A 190 -4.40 -13.47 -0.68
CA LEU A 190 -3.64 -14.42 0.12
C LEU A 190 -2.17 -14.00 0.15
N PRO A 191 -1.58 -13.72 1.33
CA PRO A 191 -0.20 -13.27 1.44
C PRO A 191 0.80 -14.22 0.78
N GLU A 192 0.62 -15.52 0.93
CA GLU A 192 1.45 -16.56 0.34
C GLU A 192 1.48 -16.50 -1.20
N GLU A 193 0.35 -16.21 -1.84
CA GLU A 193 0.30 -16.03 -3.30
C GLU A 193 1.07 -14.78 -3.74
N VAL A 194 0.89 -13.66 -3.02
CA VAL A 194 1.59 -12.41 -3.35
C VAL A 194 3.11 -12.58 -3.17
N TYR A 195 3.55 -13.25 -2.10
CA TYR A 195 4.96 -13.55 -1.88
C TYR A 195 5.53 -14.40 -3.02
N GLN A 196 4.81 -15.45 -3.42
CA GLN A 196 5.19 -16.29 -4.55
C GLN A 196 5.34 -15.48 -5.85
N TRP A 197 4.40 -14.58 -6.17
CA TRP A 197 4.47 -13.75 -7.37
C TRP A 197 5.69 -12.83 -7.39
N ILE A 198 6.07 -12.29 -6.23
CA ILE A 198 7.27 -11.47 -6.05
C ILE A 198 8.53 -12.31 -6.29
N GLU A 199 8.62 -13.49 -5.68
CA GLU A 199 9.77 -14.40 -5.80
C GLU A 199 9.93 -14.97 -7.21
N GLU A 200 8.81 -15.38 -7.86
CA GLU A 200 8.77 -15.82 -9.26
C GLU A 200 9.26 -14.74 -10.24
N SER A 201 9.10 -13.46 -9.87
CA SER A 201 9.57 -12.32 -10.66
C SER A 201 11.06 -11.98 -10.46
N GLY A 202 11.80 -12.82 -9.72
CA GLY A 202 13.24 -12.66 -9.49
C GLY A 202 13.61 -11.73 -8.34
N PHE A 203 12.72 -11.52 -7.39
CA PHE A 203 13.00 -10.74 -6.20
C PHE A 203 13.25 -11.64 -4.99
N GLU A 204 13.99 -11.09 -4.02
CA GLU A 204 14.20 -11.67 -2.70
C GLU A 204 13.45 -10.81 -1.67
N ILE A 205 12.57 -11.42 -0.88
CA ILE A 205 11.82 -10.71 0.17
C ILE A 205 12.79 -10.35 1.29
N CYS A 206 12.90 -9.05 1.58
CA CYS A 206 13.79 -8.50 2.61
C CYS A 206 13.08 -8.28 3.94
N GLY A 207 11.76 -8.10 3.93
CA GLY A 207 10.99 -7.95 5.15
C GLY A 207 9.49 -7.85 4.90
N LYS A 208 8.74 -8.01 6.00
CA LYS A 208 7.27 -8.00 6.02
C LYS A 208 6.77 -7.38 7.30
N SER A 209 5.63 -6.68 7.22
CA SER A 209 4.89 -6.20 8.39
C SER A 209 3.38 -6.32 8.19
N GLY A 210 2.68 -6.63 9.26
CA GLY A 210 1.24 -6.48 9.34
C GLY A 210 0.90 -5.01 9.63
N ILE A 211 -0.03 -4.46 8.90
CA ILE A 211 -0.47 -3.07 9.09
C ILE A 211 -1.84 -3.08 9.76
N ARG A 212 -1.94 -2.41 10.92
CA ARG A 212 -3.16 -2.39 11.73
C ARG A 212 -3.52 -3.77 12.26
N CYS A 213 -2.56 -4.38 13.00
CA CYS A 213 -2.70 -5.72 13.59
C CYS A 213 -3.70 -5.73 14.76
N PHE A 214 -3.89 -4.62 15.46
CA PHE A 214 -4.75 -4.48 16.64
C PHE A 214 -5.84 -3.44 16.47
N SER A 215 -5.53 -2.28 15.91
CA SER A 215 -6.41 -1.12 15.81
C SER A 215 -7.74 -1.40 15.08
N ASP A 216 -7.77 -2.36 14.18
CA ASP A 216 -9.00 -2.76 13.49
C ASP A 216 -9.91 -3.66 14.34
N TYR A 217 -9.38 -4.30 15.35
CA TYR A 217 -10.14 -5.23 16.21
C TYR A 217 -10.68 -4.55 17.47
N ILE A 218 -9.90 -3.63 18.02
CA ILE A 218 -10.20 -2.93 19.29
C ILE A 218 -11.56 -2.22 19.26
N GLY A 219 -11.89 -1.48 18.22
CA GLY A 219 -13.11 -0.67 18.13
C GLY A 219 -14.45 -1.41 18.10
N ASN A 220 -14.44 -2.75 18.25
CA ASN A 220 -15.67 -3.57 18.26
C ASN A 220 -15.95 -4.23 19.61
N MET A 221 -15.12 -3.99 20.62
CA MET A 221 -15.30 -4.56 21.95
C MET A 221 -16.12 -3.61 22.82
N LYS A 222 -17.16 -4.14 23.48
CA LYS A 222 -17.85 -3.47 24.57
C LYS A 222 -16.98 -3.57 25.83
N ASN A 223 -16.89 -2.51 26.62
CA ASN A 223 -16.10 -2.45 27.86
C ASN A 223 -14.59 -2.51 27.66
N MET A 224 -14.07 -1.73 26.72
CA MET A 224 -12.63 -1.53 26.58
C MET A 224 -12.07 -0.71 27.74
N GLY A 225 -10.88 -1.07 28.20
CA GLY A 225 -10.07 -0.21 29.05
C GLY A 225 -9.69 1.10 28.35
N GLU A 226 -9.39 2.14 29.11
CA GLU A 226 -8.83 3.37 28.58
C GLU A 226 -7.37 3.14 28.16
N TYR A 227 -6.98 3.65 27.00
CA TYR A 227 -5.60 3.68 26.52
C TYR A 227 -5.38 4.96 25.72
N GLN A 228 -4.13 5.42 25.67
CA GLN A 228 -3.75 6.56 24.85
C GLN A 228 -3.43 6.09 23.40
N TYR A 229 -3.56 7.00 22.44
CA TYR A 229 -3.23 6.71 21.04
C TYR A 229 -1.78 6.24 20.89
N GLU A 230 -0.87 6.84 21.64
CA GLU A 230 0.56 6.49 21.65
C GLU A 230 0.81 5.05 22.12
N ASP A 231 0.02 4.54 23.07
CA ASP A 231 0.08 3.15 23.53
C ASP A 231 -0.32 2.19 22.40
N LEU A 232 -1.34 2.55 21.62
CA LEU A 232 -1.77 1.77 20.46
C LEU A 232 -0.70 1.76 19.36
N VAL A 233 -0.08 2.89 19.07
CA VAL A 233 1.04 2.98 18.11
C VAL A 233 2.22 2.14 18.61
N ALA A 234 2.56 2.21 19.89
CA ALA A 234 3.64 1.40 20.48
C ALA A 234 3.34 -0.11 20.39
N LEU A 235 2.10 -0.51 20.62
CA LEU A 235 1.64 -1.89 20.49
C LEU A 235 1.79 -2.39 19.05
N GLU A 236 1.31 -1.62 18.06
CA GLU A 236 1.43 -1.94 16.64
C GLU A 236 2.90 -2.09 16.24
N ARG A 237 3.77 -1.12 16.58
CA ARG A 237 5.22 -1.17 16.34
C ARG A 237 5.89 -2.41 16.91
N LYS A 238 5.50 -2.79 18.13
CA LYS A 238 6.10 -3.92 18.85
C LYS A 238 5.83 -5.25 18.17
N PHE A 239 4.66 -5.44 17.59
CA PHE A 239 4.19 -6.74 17.13
C PHE A 239 3.97 -6.86 15.63
N CYS A 240 3.93 -5.76 14.87
CA CYS A 240 3.59 -5.79 13.44
C CYS A 240 4.52 -6.67 12.58
N ARG A 241 5.75 -6.95 13.04
CA ARG A 241 6.73 -7.78 12.33
C ARG A 241 6.89 -9.17 12.94
N GLN A 242 6.01 -9.56 13.88
CA GLN A 242 6.07 -10.85 14.59
C GLN A 242 4.82 -11.69 14.27
N GLU A 243 5.02 -12.97 13.93
CA GLU A 243 3.90 -13.92 13.86
C GLU A 243 3.40 -14.26 15.29
N PRO A 244 2.10 -14.51 15.47
CA PRO A 244 1.03 -14.53 14.45
C PRO A 244 0.41 -13.14 14.13
N TYR A 245 0.85 -12.07 14.79
CA TYR A 245 0.24 -10.74 14.69
C TYR A 245 0.40 -10.14 13.30
N LEU A 246 1.55 -10.35 12.65
CA LEU A 246 1.82 -9.94 11.28
C LEU A 246 0.72 -10.45 10.35
N SER A 247 0.43 -11.75 10.39
CA SER A 247 -0.58 -12.40 9.55
C SER A 247 -2.02 -11.91 9.83
N LEU A 248 -2.27 -11.27 10.96
CA LEU A 248 -3.57 -10.69 11.32
C LEU A 248 -3.71 -9.21 10.93
N GLY A 249 -2.68 -8.58 10.40
CA GLY A 249 -2.75 -7.20 9.91
C GLY A 249 -3.87 -7.00 8.90
N ARG A 250 -4.54 -5.84 8.95
CA ARG A 250 -5.56 -5.46 7.95
C ARG A 250 -5.00 -5.45 6.54
N TYR A 251 -3.76 -4.98 6.43
CA TYR A 251 -2.93 -5.09 5.23
C TYR A 251 -1.65 -5.82 5.59
N ILE A 252 -1.03 -6.43 4.59
CA ILE A 252 0.36 -6.85 4.66
C ILE A 252 1.18 -5.87 3.83
N HIS A 253 2.28 -5.42 4.41
CA HIS A 253 3.33 -4.71 3.70
C HIS A 253 4.52 -5.64 3.54
N VAL A 254 5.06 -5.74 2.33
CA VAL A 254 6.24 -6.54 1.99
C VAL A 254 7.18 -5.71 1.12
N TRP A 255 8.48 -5.79 1.40
CA TRP A 255 9.48 -5.19 0.53
C TRP A 255 10.51 -6.22 0.10
N ALA A 256 10.94 -6.09 -1.14
CA ALA A 256 11.80 -7.06 -1.77
C ALA A 256 12.83 -6.39 -2.69
N LYS A 257 13.99 -7.03 -2.86
CA LYS A 257 15.08 -6.57 -3.69
C LYS A 257 15.19 -7.42 -4.95
N LYS A 258 15.31 -6.78 -6.12
CA LYS A 258 15.55 -7.48 -7.38
C LYS A 258 16.95 -8.07 -7.38
N LYS A 259 17.06 -9.37 -7.69
CA LYS A 259 18.34 -10.04 -7.84
C LYS A 259 19.15 -9.39 -8.98
N GLN A 260 20.49 -9.45 -8.86
CA GLN A 260 21.40 -8.93 -9.90
C GLN A 260 21.37 -9.79 -11.15
#